data_46d3c78018854e227872b2f81766fdb8
#
_entry.id   46d3c78018854e227872b2f81766fdb8
#
_cell.length_a   1.000
_cell.length_b   1.000
_cell.length_c   1.000
_cell.angle_alpha   90.00
_cell.angle_beta   90.00
_cell.angle_gamma   90.00
#
_symmetry.space_group_name_H-M   'P 1'
#
loop_
_entity.id
_entity.type
_entity.pdbx_description
1 polymer ?
#
loop_
_entity_poly.entity_id
_entity_poly.type
_entity_poly.pdbx_seq_one_letter_code
_entity_poly.pdbx_strand_id
1 'polypeptide(L)'
;MDIRFLFYLCNIHYNIKKMFPDFIFEASWEVCNKVGGIYTVLSMRAKTMQERLKDQIIFIGPDCTKDAENIYFKEDKSLFAEWVQVTNDEGLSIKVGHWDIPGLPIAILIDYTSFFAQKNEFYGNLWQQYKVDSLHAYGDYDDSAMFSYAAAKVVESYYRHYLLNHKNVIFHANEWQTGFAALVLQYRVPEIATLFTTHATGIGRSIAGNNKPLYGYLPAYNGDQMAGELNMESKHSIEKQTALHVDCFTTVSEITALECKELLDKPVDVVLPNGFEDDFVPKGVAFTNKRRAARKHLLHIAEALTGDTLDDDTLIVSTSGRYEFRNKGIDVFIEAINRLNHDENMQRKVVAFIEVPGWVANPRADLQERLLSGKKYETALEQPLLTHRLHNEDTDSVLGMAQYLGLNNEKENRVKLIFVPCYLDGADGIVNKSYYDVILGNDLCVYPSYYEPWGYTPLESIAFKVPCITTDLAGFGLWANGAKGKACEIEDGVKVIHRTDDNYSEVAESIKETILSYAEMNKTTANKCRTNAQKLSKKALWSEFFKAYETAYAKALSRRDERMSNVATIKK
;
A
#
# COMPACT_ATOMS: atom_id res chain seq x y z
N MET A 1 -14.66 9.86 38.03
CA MET A 1 -13.40 9.72 37.24
C MET A 1 -12.27 10.11 38.18
N ASP A 2 -11.41 9.14 38.55
CA ASP A 2 -10.43 9.32 39.64
C ASP A 2 -9.36 10.36 39.23
N ILE A 3 -9.13 11.35 40.09
CA ILE A 3 -8.14 12.41 39.91
C ILE A 3 -6.73 11.82 39.66
N ARG A 4 -6.43 10.64 40.22
CA ARG A 4 -5.19 9.93 39.99
C ARG A 4 -5.05 9.43 38.54
N PHE A 5 -6.16 9.03 37.91
CA PHE A 5 -6.19 8.62 36.50
C PHE A 5 -6.01 9.82 35.55
N LEU A 6 -6.57 10.98 35.89
CA LEU A 6 -6.34 12.25 35.19
C LEU A 6 -4.88 12.73 35.32
N PHE A 7 -4.28 12.64 36.51
CA PHE A 7 -2.86 12.95 36.74
C PHE A 7 -1.94 11.98 36.01
N TYR A 8 -2.30 10.70 35.94
CA TYR A 8 -1.56 9.68 35.18
C TYR A 8 -1.64 9.95 33.67
N LEU A 9 -2.81 10.27 33.13
CA LEU A 9 -3.00 10.68 31.73
C LEU A 9 -2.31 12.01 31.40
N CYS A 10 -2.35 13.00 32.27
CA CYS A 10 -1.62 14.26 32.12
C CYS A 10 -0.10 14.06 32.17
N ASN A 11 0.41 13.20 33.05
CA ASN A 11 1.83 12.88 33.11
C ASN A 11 2.29 12.07 31.88
N ILE A 12 1.47 11.15 31.39
CA ILE A 12 1.75 10.44 30.12
C ILE A 12 1.77 11.46 28.97
N HIS A 13 0.78 12.33 28.88
CA HIS A 13 0.71 13.35 27.82
C HIS A 13 1.85 14.38 27.90
N TYR A 14 2.26 14.76 29.11
CA TYR A 14 3.40 15.65 29.35
C TYR A 14 4.74 14.98 29.04
N ASN A 15 4.90 13.70 29.37
CA ASN A 15 6.09 12.92 29.03
C ASN A 15 6.17 12.60 27.53
N ILE A 16 5.05 12.35 26.85
CA ILE A 16 5.00 12.16 25.39
C ILE A 16 5.41 13.44 24.66
N LYS A 17 4.97 14.62 25.11
CA LYS A 17 5.42 15.91 24.56
C LYS A 17 6.93 16.17 24.73
N LYS A 18 7.56 15.52 25.70
CA LYS A 18 8.99 15.67 26.01
C LYS A 18 9.87 14.71 25.21
N MET A 19 9.29 13.71 24.51
CA MET A 19 9.97 12.66 23.74
C MET A 19 9.62 12.71 22.25
N PHE A 20 9.45 13.89 21.68
CA PHE A 20 9.34 14.05 20.23
C PHE A 20 10.73 14.02 19.60
N PRO A 21 10.93 13.42 18.41
CA PRO A 21 12.25 13.36 17.78
C PRO A 21 12.77 14.76 17.40
N ASP A 22 14.04 14.99 17.65
CA ASP A 22 14.78 16.18 17.17
C ASP A 22 15.16 16.01 15.71
N PHE A 23 15.38 14.75 15.27
CA PHE A 23 15.76 14.42 13.91
C PHE A 23 15.34 13.00 13.53
N ILE A 24 14.92 12.80 12.27
CA ILE A 24 14.54 11.50 11.74
C ILE A 24 15.29 11.23 10.42
N PHE A 25 15.90 10.05 10.32
CA PHE A 25 16.26 9.44 9.06
C PHE A 25 15.23 8.38 8.71
N GLU A 26 14.64 8.47 7.54
CA GLU A 26 13.69 7.48 7.08
C GLU A 26 14.17 6.80 5.80
N ALA A 27 14.47 5.51 5.88
CA ALA A 27 15.00 4.73 4.77
C ALA A 27 13.95 3.81 4.15
N SER A 28 13.94 3.77 2.82
CA SER A 28 13.16 2.82 2.03
C SER A 28 13.76 2.63 0.65
N TRP A 29 13.62 1.43 0.11
CA TRP A 29 13.95 1.15 -1.29
C TRP A 29 13.14 2.02 -2.27
N GLU A 30 11.96 2.48 -1.85
CA GLU A 30 11.04 3.24 -2.69
C GLU A 30 11.14 4.77 -2.52
N VAL A 31 12.14 5.28 -1.81
CA VAL A 31 12.42 6.73 -1.80
C VAL A 31 12.99 7.15 -3.16
N CYS A 32 12.35 8.11 -3.83
CA CYS A 32 12.66 8.53 -5.21
C CYS A 32 12.68 7.38 -6.23
N ASN A 33 12.05 6.24 -5.91
CA ASN A 33 12.01 5.04 -6.73
C ASN A 33 10.61 4.42 -6.66
N LYS A 34 9.79 4.68 -7.68
CA LYS A 34 8.38 4.25 -7.70
C LYS A 34 8.25 2.80 -8.15
N VAL A 35 8.23 1.86 -7.21
CA VAL A 35 8.10 0.42 -7.45
C VAL A 35 6.74 -0.11 -6.99
N GLY A 36 6.29 0.26 -5.79
CA GLY A 36 5.11 -0.33 -5.18
C GLY A 36 4.30 0.60 -4.28
N GLY A 37 3.57 0.00 -3.34
CA GLY A 37 2.68 0.71 -2.42
C GLY A 37 3.40 1.53 -1.36
N ILE A 38 4.64 1.20 -1.03
CA ILE A 38 5.42 1.94 -0.02
C ILE A 38 5.76 3.34 -0.53
N TYR A 39 6.04 3.49 -1.83
CA TYR A 39 6.15 4.81 -2.46
C TYR A 39 4.93 5.69 -2.15
N THR A 40 3.74 5.13 -2.30
CA THR A 40 2.49 5.86 -2.02
C THR A 40 2.37 6.23 -0.54
N VAL A 41 2.70 5.31 0.37
CA VAL A 41 2.71 5.59 1.82
C VAL A 41 3.62 6.76 2.15
N LEU A 42 4.88 6.67 1.74
CA LEU A 42 5.90 7.66 2.09
C LEU A 42 5.65 9.00 1.42
N SER A 43 5.36 9.01 0.11
CA SER A 43 5.16 10.24 -0.66
C SER A 43 3.92 11.01 -0.21
N MET A 44 2.81 10.32 0.10
CA MET A 44 1.61 10.97 0.63
C MET A 44 1.81 11.49 2.06
N ARG A 45 2.58 10.79 2.89
CA ARG A 45 2.86 11.21 4.26
C ARG A 45 3.90 12.34 4.34
N ALA A 46 4.78 12.43 3.36
CA ALA A 46 5.93 13.35 3.38
C ALA A 46 5.53 14.81 3.67
N LYS A 47 4.42 15.28 3.09
CA LYS A 47 3.91 16.63 3.35
C LYS A 47 3.58 16.85 4.82
N THR A 48 2.83 15.95 5.44
CA THR A 48 2.50 16.01 6.87
C THR A 48 3.75 15.94 7.75
N MET A 49 4.74 15.12 7.37
CA MET A 49 6.02 15.03 8.08
C MET A 49 6.82 16.33 7.96
N GLN A 50 6.91 16.90 6.75
CA GLN A 50 7.64 18.14 6.48
C GLN A 50 7.01 19.34 7.23
N GLU A 51 5.68 19.43 7.30
CA GLU A 51 5.00 20.48 8.05
C GLU A 51 5.33 20.46 9.55
N ARG A 52 5.57 19.25 10.11
CA ARG A 52 5.83 19.04 11.55
C ARG A 52 7.31 19.08 11.92
N LEU A 53 8.15 18.51 11.10
CA LEU A 53 9.59 18.32 11.34
C LEU A 53 10.47 19.27 10.53
N LYS A 54 9.94 19.87 9.46
CA LYS A 54 10.70 20.70 8.52
C LYS A 54 11.93 19.95 8.03
N ASP A 55 13.10 20.59 8.05
CA ASP A 55 14.37 20.02 7.62
C ASP A 55 15.00 19.03 8.63
N GLN A 56 14.25 18.66 9.66
CA GLN A 56 14.67 17.66 10.65
C GLN A 56 14.24 16.23 10.26
N ILE A 57 13.84 16.03 9.01
CA ILE A 57 13.62 14.71 8.41
C ILE A 57 14.36 14.60 7.10
N ILE A 58 15.10 13.51 6.94
CA ILE A 58 15.79 13.15 5.69
C ILE A 58 15.31 11.78 5.24
N PHE A 59 14.87 11.68 3.99
CA PHE A 59 14.54 10.42 3.34
C PHE A 59 15.79 9.83 2.68
N ILE A 60 15.97 8.51 2.77
CA ILE A 60 17.15 7.81 2.23
C ILE A 60 16.68 6.72 1.27
N GLY A 61 17.17 6.76 0.05
CA GLY A 61 16.87 5.77 -1.01
C GLY A 61 18.11 5.35 -1.79
N PRO A 62 18.01 4.25 -2.59
CA PRO A 62 19.06 3.85 -3.51
C PRO A 62 19.13 4.76 -4.73
N ASP A 63 20.32 5.02 -5.26
CA ASP A 63 20.48 5.61 -6.59
C ASP A 63 20.36 4.53 -7.67
N CYS A 64 19.10 4.22 -8.04
CA CYS A 64 18.81 3.23 -9.06
C CYS A 64 19.06 3.71 -10.49
N THR A 65 19.17 5.02 -10.70
CA THR A 65 19.33 5.63 -12.02
C THR A 65 20.79 5.85 -12.42
N LYS A 66 21.70 5.83 -11.45
CA LYS A 66 23.12 6.10 -11.64
C LYS A 66 23.38 7.41 -12.41
N ASP A 67 23.79 7.31 -13.68
CA ASP A 67 24.08 8.46 -14.53
C ASP A 67 22.85 9.02 -15.29
N ALA A 68 21.71 8.33 -15.23
CA ALA A 68 20.46 8.80 -15.83
C ALA A 68 19.73 9.79 -14.91
N GLU A 69 18.91 10.66 -15.52
CA GLU A 69 18.06 11.58 -14.77
C GLU A 69 16.98 10.81 -13.98
N ASN A 70 16.87 11.10 -12.69
CA ASN A 70 15.79 10.57 -11.86
C ASN A 70 14.65 11.58 -11.80
N ILE A 71 13.53 11.28 -12.45
CA ILE A 71 12.36 12.16 -12.55
C ILE A 71 11.68 12.45 -11.20
N TYR A 72 12.01 11.69 -10.17
CA TYR A 72 11.47 11.85 -8.82
C TYR A 72 12.43 12.59 -7.87
N PHE A 73 13.60 13.00 -8.33
CA PHE A 73 14.63 13.60 -7.49
C PHE A 73 15.20 14.85 -8.13
N LYS A 74 15.29 15.92 -7.35
CA LYS A 74 15.94 17.19 -7.73
C LYS A 74 17.20 17.37 -6.93
N GLU A 75 18.36 17.15 -7.53
CA GLU A 75 19.65 17.33 -6.88
C GLU A 75 19.85 18.81 -6.49
N ASP A 76 20.33 19.03 -5.27
CA ASP A 76 20.76 20.35 -4.78
C ASP A 76 22.16 20.27 -4.17
N LYS A 77 23.16 20.62 -4.94
CA LYS A 77 24.58 20.58 -4.54
C LYS A 77 24.96 21.59 -3.46
N SER A 78 24.07 22.51 -3.12
CA SER A 78 24.30 23.46 -2.02
C SER A 78 23.95 22.87 -0.65
N LEU A 79 23.08 21.84 -0.62
CA LEU A 79 22.70 21.16 0.60
C LEU A 79 23.86 20.32 1.14
N PHE A 80 24.22 20.58 2.38
CA PHE A 80 25.24 19.81 3.12
C PHE A 80 26.61 19.71 2.39
N ALA A 81 26.98 20.73 1.60
CA ALA A 81 28.15 20.70 0.72
C ALA A 81 29.46 20.35 1.45
N GLU A 82 29.67 20.83 2.70
CA GLU A 82 30.83 20.50 3.50
C GLU A 82 30.84 19.03 3.90
N TRP A 83 29.70 18.48 4.30
CA TRP A 83 29.57 17.08 4.67
C TRP A 83 29.71 16.14 3.46
N VAL A 84 29.22 16.53 2.29
CA VAL A 84 29.39 15.77 1.03
C VAL A 84 30.88 15.58 0.71
N GLN A 85 31.74 16.54 1.04
CA GLN A 85 33.20 16.33 0.90
C GLN A 85 33.71 15.27 1.89
N VAL A 86 33.23 15.28 3.14
CA VAL A 86 33.59 14.27 4.14
C VAL A 86 33.15 12.88 3.68
N THR A 87 31.94 12.74 3.12
CA THR A 87 31.46 11.45 2.62
C THR A 87 32.30 10.90 1.48
N ASN A 88 32.82 11.75 0.59
CA ASN A 88 33.73 11.32 -0.47
C ASN A 88 35.05 10.75 0.11
N ASP A 89 35.60 11.41 1.14
CA ASP A 89 36.81 10.94 1.82
C ASP A 89 36.57 9.61 2.58
N GLU A 90 35.33 9.38 3.02
CA GLU A 90 34.88 8.13 3.65
C GLU A 90 34.54 7.02 2.62
N GLY A 91 34.60 7.30 1.34
CA GLY A 91 34.26 6.37 0.25
C GLY A 91 32.75 6.14 0.07
N LEU A 92 31.92 7.08 0.51
CA LEU A 92 30.47 7.05 0.34
C LEU A 92 30.10 7.86 -0.91
N SER A 93 29.36 7.26 -1.83
CA SER A 93 28.86 7.91 -3.05
C SER A 93 27.38 8.28 -2.88
N ILE A 94 27.11 9.59 -2.75
CA ILE A 94 25.77 10.09 -2.48
C ILE A 94 25.37 11.25 -3.38
N LYS A 95 24.07 11.39 -3.63
CA LYS A 95 23.45 12.60 -4.18
C LYS A 95 22.51 13.19 -3.13
N VAL A 96 22.57 14.49 -2.89
CA VAL A 96 21.71 15.20 -1.94
C VAL A 96 20.80 16.15 -2.69
N GLY A 97 19.55 16.23 -2.30
CA GLY A 97 18.56 17.10 -2.94
C GLY A 97 17.18 16.95 -2.34
N HIS A 98 16.16 17.09 -3.16
CA HIS A 98 14.76 16.99 -2.75
C HIS A 98 14.02 15.90 -3.52
N TRP A 99 13.20 15.16 -2.82
CA TRP A 99 12.22 14.28 -3.45
C TRP A 99 11.14 15.14 -4.12
N ASP A 100 10.92 14.98 -5.43
CA ASP A 100 9.97 15.78 -6.22
C ASP A 100 8.52 15.32 -6.00
N ILE A 101 8.03 15.54 -4.79
CA ILE A 101 6.69 15.24 -4.31
C ILE A 101 6.16 16.42 -3.46
N PRO A 102 4.85 16.47 -3.13
CA PRO A 102 4.31 17.50 -2.26
C PRO A 102 5.07 17.62 -0.93
N GLY A 103 5.53 18.83 -0.60
CA GLY A 103 6.36 19.10 0.57
C GLY A 103 7.85 19.19 0.27
N LEU A 104 8.33 18.71 -0.89
CA LEU A 104 9.73 18.73 -1.31
C LEU A 104 10.71 18.34 -0.19
N PRO A 105 10.51 17.19 0.48
CA PRO A 105 11.37 16.81 1.58
C PRO A 105 12.80 16.54 1.11
N ILE A 106 13.77 16.74 2.02
CA ILE A 106 15.18 16.43 1.73
C ILE A 106 15.31 14.92 1.54
N ALA A 107 16.05 14.54 0.50
CA ALA A 107 16.38 13.15 0.20
C ALA A 107 17.87 12.97 -0.09
N ILE A 108 18.39 11.83 0.32
CA ILE A 108 19.75 11.36 -0.01
C ILE A 108 19.62 10.08 -0.81
N LEU A 109 20.19 10.07 -2.01
CA LEU A 109 20.31 8.87 -2.84
C LEU A 109 21.72 8.31 -2.75
N ILE A 110 21.84 6.99 -2.59
CA ILE A 110 23.11 6.32 -2.31
C ILE A 110 23.45 5.35 -3.45
N ASP A 111 24.61 5.52 -4.05
CA ASP A 111 25.24 4.46 -4.84
C ASP A 111 25.94 3.47 -3.90
N TYR A 112 25.38 2.30 -3.77
CA TYR A 112 25.85 1.26 -2.87
C TYR A 112 26.73 0.21 -3.54
N THR A 113 27.06 0.36 -4.81
CA THR A 113 27.75 -0.68 -5.61
C THR A 113 29.15 -1.01 -5.07
N SER A 114 29.88 -0.04 -4.52
CA SER A 114 31.20 -0.25 -3.92
C SER A 114 31.18 -1.18 -2.69
N PHE A 115 30.02 -1.28 -2.00
CA PHE A 115 29.86 -2.08 -0.79
C PHE A 115 29.82 -3.59 -1.05
N PHE A 116 29.60 -4.03 -2.30
CA PHE A 116 29.65 -5.45 -2.65
C PHE A 116 31.03 -6.08 -2.33
N ALA A 117 32.11 -5.30 -2.32
CA ALA A 117 33.42 -5.79 -1.89
C ALA A 117 33.46 -6.24 -0.41
N GLN A 118 32.57 -5.73 0.44
CA GLN A 118 32.48 -6.04 1.86
C GLN A 118 31.36 -7.04 2.20
N LYS A 119 30.62 -7.54 1.19
CA LYS A 119 29.41 -8.34 1.37
C LYS A 119 29.58 -9.54 2.29
N ASN A 120 30.60 -10.36 2.03
CA ASN A 120 30.81 -11.59 2.81
C ASN A 120 31.18 -11.31 4.27
N GLU A 121 32.01 -10.30 4.52
CA GLU A 121 32.34 -9.87 5.87
C GLU A 121 31.10 -9.33 6.60
N PHE A 122 30.30 -8.52 5.90
CA PHE A 122 29.07 -7.97 6.43
C PHE A 122 28.08 -9.08 6.83
N TYR A 123 27.86 -10.07 5.97
CA TYR A 123 26.98 -11.22 6.28
C TYR A 123 27.51 -12.06 7.45
N GLY A 124 28.82 -12.27 7.50
CA GLY A 124 29.44 -12.96 8.63
C GLY A 124 29.21 -12.23 9.97
N ASN A 125 29.33 -10.90 9.97
CA ASN A 125 29.08 -10.07 11.15
C ASN A 125 27.61 -10.13 11.59
N LEU A 126 26.68 -10.06 10.66
CA LEU A 126 25.23 -10.17 10.95
C LEU A 126 24.85 -11.55 11.49
N TRP A 127 25.44 -12.62 10.95
CA TRP A 127 25.23 -13.96 11.49
C TRP A 127 25.78 -14.09 12.92
N GLN A 128 26.96 -13.56 13.17
CA GLN A 128 27.56 -13.63 14.51
C GLN A 128 26.74 -12.89 15.56
N GLN A 129 26.27 -11.67 15.22
CA GLN A 129 25.61 -10.78 16.16
C GLN A 129 24.11 -11.07 16.30
N TYR A 130 23.42 -11.35 15.21
CA TYR A 130 21.96 -11.40 15.16
C TYR A 130 21.40 -12.71 14.61
N LYS A 131 22.26 -13.65 14.16
CA LYS A 131 21.84 -14.90 13.51
C LYS A 131 21.02 -14.68 12.23
N VAL A 132 21.29 -13.59 11.50
CA VAL A 132 20.66 -13.35 10.19
C VAL A 132 21.24 -14.33 9.18
N ASP A 133 20.39 -15.18 8.63
CA ASP A 133 20.76 -16.08 7.53
C ASP A 133 20.89 -15.29 6.21
N SER A 134 22.04 -15.36 5.57
CA SER A 134 22.27 -14.80 4.23
C SER A 134 22.79 -15.85 3.25
N LEU A 135 22.81 -17.15 3.65
CA LEU A 135 23.28 -18.24 2.77
C LEU A 135 22.24 -18.62 1.70
N HIS A 136 20.96 -18.40 1.99
CA HIS A 136 19.83 -18.66 1.08
C HIS A 136 19.38 -17.40 0.35
N ALA A 137 20.29 -16.43 0.17
CA ALA A 137 20.04 -15.18 -0.51
C ALA A 137 19.75 -15.40 -2.01
N TYR A 138 18.71 -14.75 -2.52
CA TYR A 138 18.37 -14.74 -3.93
C TYR A 138 17.63 -13.45 -4.34
N GLY A 139 17.55 -13.21 -5.65
CA GLY A 139 16.86 -12.05 -6.22
C GLY A 139 17.47 -10.73 -5.75
N ASP A 140 16.65 -9.89 -5.18
CA ASP A 140 16.99 -8.53 -4.72
C ASP A 140 17.61 -8.46 -3.31
N TYR A 141 17.97 -9.60 -2.70
CA TYR A 141 18.49 -9.64 -1.34
C TYR A 141 19.85 -8.94 -1.21
N ASP A 142 20.80 -9.26 -2.10
CA ASP A 142 22.16 -8.70 -2.05
C ASP A 142 22.13 -7.18 -2.28
N ASP A 143 21.36 -6.69 -3.26
CA ASP A 143 21.21 -5.25 -3.52
C ASP A 143 20.60 -4.53 -2.31
N SER A 144 19.55 -5.10 -1.74
CA SER A 144 18.89 -4.56 -0.55
C SER A 144 19.83 -4.50 0.65
N ALA A 145 20.61 -5.57 0.88
CA ALA A 145 21.58 -5.64 1.97
C ALA A 145 22.69 -4.60 1.81
N MET A 146 23.26 -4.46 0.61
CA MET A 146 24.33 -3.50 0.34
C MET A 146 23.84 -2.06 0.41
N PHE A 147 22.67 -1.76 -0.14
CA PHE A 147 22.02 -0.46 0.03
C PHE A 147 21.82 -0.13 1.51
N SER A 148 21.24 -1.05 2.26
CA SER A 148 20.94 -0.86 3.67
C SER A 148 22.22 -0.67 4.51
N TYR A 149 23.28 -1.41 4.21
CA TYR A 149 24.58 -1.22 4.87
C TYR A 149 25.18 0.16 4.55
N ALA A 150 25.15 0.58 3.29
CA ALA A 150 25.57 1.91 2.88
C ALA A 150 24.72 3.01 3.55
N ALA A 151 23.41 2.83 3.66
CA ALA A 151 22.51 3.75 4.37
C ALA A 151 22.91 3.91 5.85
N ALA A 152 23.26 2.82 6.55
CA ALA A 152 23.75 2.90 7.92
C ALA A 152 25.05 3.72 8.03
N LYS A 153 25.96 3.56 7.07
CA LYS A 153 27.21 4.35 7.01
C LYS A 153 26.97 5.84 6.76
N VAL A 154 26.07 6.14 5.86
CA VAL A 154 25.66 7.54 5.55
C VAL A 154 25.02 8.19 6.79
N VAL A 155 24.11 7.48 7.47
CA VAL A 155 23.49 7.96 8.72
C VAL A 155 24.52 8.16 9.81
N GLU A 156 25.46 7.22 10.01
CA GLU A 156 26.56 7.34 10.98
C GLU A 156 27.41 8.57 10.69
N SER A 157 27.82 8.80 9.43
CA SER A 157 28.62 9.95 9.02
C SER A 157 27.88 11.27 9.28
N TYR A 158 26.60 11.37 8.85
CA TYR A 158 25.79 12.57 9.08
C TYR A 158 25.59 12.84 10.59
N TYR A 159 25.28 11.80 11.37
CA TYR A 159 25.10 11.91 12.81
C TYR A 159 26.35 12.46 13.50
N ARG A 160 27.53 11.91 13.16
CA ARG A 160 28.82 12.35 13.72
C ARG A 160 29.17 13.78 13.32
N HIS A 161 28.76 14.20 12.15
CA HIS A 161 29.05 15.56 11.63
C HIS A 161 28.13 16.63 12.23
N TYR A 162 26.82 16.37 12.27
CA TYR A 162 25.83 17.41 12.61
C TYR A 162 25.05 17.17 13.90
N LEU A 163 24.89 15.92 14.35
CA LEU A 163 23.85 15.58 15.33
C LEU A 163 24.36 15.14 16.70
N LEU A 164 25.66 15.24 17.00
CA LEU A 164 26.24 14.82 18.28
C LEU A 164 25.59 15.49 19.51
N ASN A 165 25.03 16.69 19.35
CA ASN A 165 24.33 17.41 20.40
C ASN A 165 22.82 17.16 20.44
N HIS A 166 22.27 16.41 19.48
CA HIS A 166 20.86 16.03 19.41
C HIS A 166 20.61 14.77 20.24
N LYS A 167 19.58 14.80 21.09
CA LYS A 167 19.27 13.69 22.00
C LYS A 167 18.27 12.71 21.43
N ASN A 168 17.35 13.16 20.59
CA ASN A 168 16.21 12.36 20.13
C ASN A 168 16.28 12.12 18.63
N VAL A 169 17.32 11.38 18.20
CA VAL A 169 17.49 10.99 16.80
C VAL A 169 16.90 9.61 16.58
N ILE A 170 16.13 9.46 15.51
CA ILE A 170 15.49 8.20 15.12
C ILE A 170 15.95 7.80 13.71
N PHE A 171 16.24 6.52 13.54
CA PHE A 171 16.32 5.86 12.24
C PHE A 171 15.08 4.99 12.05
N HIS A 172 14.27 5.31 11.03
CA HIS A 172 13.06 4.58 10.68
C HIS A 172 13.32 3.72 9.42
N ALA A 173 13.37 2.43 9.59
CA ALA A 173 13.51 1.45 8.52
C ALA A 173 12.13 1.00 8.01
N ASN A 174 11.91 1.04 6.70
CA ASN A 174 10.70 0.54 6.06
C ASN A 174 11.02 -0.73 5.28
N GLU A 175 10.35 -1.82 5.59
CA GLU A 175 10.51 -3.17 5.03
C GLU A 175 11.86 -3.83 5.38
N TRP A 176 11.90 -5.17 5.22
CA TRP A 176 13.09 -5.99 5.45
C TRP A 176 14.33 -5.46 4.72
N GLN A 177 14.14 -4.84 3.56
CA GLN A 177 15.19 -4.27 2.71
C GLN A 177 16.05 -3.23 3.44
N THR A 178 15.50 -2.53 4.42
CA THR A 178 16.21 -1.51 5.22
C THR A 178 16.48 -1.94 6.65
N GLY A 179 16.04 -3.14 7.03
CA GLY A 179 16.25 -3.71 8.36
C GLY A 179 17.73 -3.89 8.73
N PHE A 180 18.57 -4.21 7.76
CA PHE A 180 20.03 -4.33 7.98
C PHE A 180 20.63 -3.04 8.56
N ALA A 181 20.20 -1.88 8.05
CA ALA A 181 20.70 -0.60 8.56
C ALA A 181 20.31 -0.37 10.02
N ALA A 182 19.08 -0.73 10.40
CA ALA A 182 18.63 -0.62 11.78
C ALA A 182 19.48 -1.47 12.72
N LEU A 183 19.80 -2.71 12.34
CA LEU A 183 20.67 -3.60 13.11
C LEU A 183 22.11 -3.05 13.20
N VAL A 184 22.66 -2.54 12.11
CA VAL A 184 24.02 -1.95 12.07
C VAL A 184 24.09 -0.73 12.98
N LEU A 185 23.13 0.17 12.93
CA LEU A 185 23.11 1.39 13.73
C LEU A 185 23.05 1.09 15.22
N GLN A 186 22.36 0.04 15.65
CA GLN A 186 22.27 -0.32 17.06
C GLN A 186 23.64 -0.61 17.71
N TYR A 187 24.59 -1.17 16.98
CA TYR A 187 25.93 -1.40 17.55
C TYR A 187 26.95 -0.32 17.20
N ARG A 188 26.79 0.40 16.08
CA ARG A 188 27.72 1.44 15.65
C ARG A 188 27.43 2.82 16.24
N VAL A 189 26.14 3.16 16.35
CA VAL A 189 25.65 4.45 16.86
C VAL A 189 24.46 4.19 17.79
N PRO A 190 24.71 3.57 18.95
CA PRO A 190 23.63 3.14 19.87
C PRO A 190 22.78 4.29 20.42
N GLU A 191 23.21 5.54 20.25
CA GLU A 191 22.48 6.76 20.61
C GLU A 191 21.26 7.00 19.71
N ILE A 192 21.27 6.47 18.48
CA ILE A 192 20.14 6.57 17.56
C ILE A 192 19.10 5.51 17.96
N ALA A 193 17.86 5.95 18.15
CA ALA A 193 16.73 5.04 18.34
C ALA A 193 16.32 4.41 17.00
N THR A 194 16.03 3.11 17.01
CA THR A 194 15.66 2.37 15.79
C THR A 194 14.18 2.03 15.79
N LEU A 195 13.49 2.37 14.69
CA LEU A 195 12.11 2.01 14.43
C LEU A 195 12.05 1.20 13.13
N PHE A 196 11.31 0.11 13.13
CA PHE A 196 11.12 -0.74 11.96
C PHE A 196 9.64 -0.92 11.67
N THR A 197 9.25 -0.66 10.42
CA THR A 197 7.89 -0.92 9.92
C THR A 197 7.94 -2.00 8.85
N THR A 198 7.31 -3.15 9.10
CA THR A 198 6.97 -4.09 8.04
C THR A 198 5.57 -3.76 7.50
N HIS A 199 5.46 -3.53 6.19
CA HIS A 199 4.19 -3.19 5.54
C HIS A 199 3.39 -4.43 5.13
N ALA A 200 4.05 -5.56 5.06
CA ALA A 200 3.49 -6.89 4.91
C ALA A 200 4.55 -7.89 5.35
N THR A 201 4.20 -8.93 6.10
CA THR A 201 5.17 -9.97 6.39
C THR A 201 5.58 -10.68 5.09
N GLY A 202 6.89 -10.81 4.84
CA GLY A 202 7.40 -11.47 3.65
C GLY A 202 6.87 -12.90 3.52
N ILE A 203 6.89 -13.63 4.64
CA ILE A 203 6.43 -15.01 4.67
C ILE A 203 4.90 -15.14 4.59
N GLY A 204 4.11 -14.27 5.23
CA GLY A 204 2.65 -14.26 5.11
C GLY A 204 2.19 -14.03 3.68
N ARG A 205 2.82 -13.05 3.01
CA ARG A 205 2.59 -12.79 1.58
C ARG A 205 2.95 -14.01 0.72
N SER A 206 4.03 -14.71 1.03
CA SER A 206 4.47 -15.89 0.29
C SER A 206 3.51 -17.07 0.50
N ILE A 207 3.02 -17.31 1.72
CA ILE A 207 2.00 -18.34 2.01
C ILE A 207 0.74 -18.07 1.17
N ALA A 208 0.18 -16.87 1.25
CA ALA A 208 -1.01 -16.49 0.50
C ALA A 208 -0.79 -16.52 -1.02
N GLY A 209 0.37 -16.06 -1.50
CA GLY A 209 0.74 -16.05 -2.91
C GLY A 209 0.93 -17.45 -3.52
N ASN A 210 1.28 -18.44 -2.69
CA ASN A 210 1.37 -19.85 -3.08
C ASN A 210 0.04 -20.62 -2.88
N ASN A 211 -1.07 -19.92 -2.74
CA ASN A 211 -2.42 -20.48 -2.56
C ASN A 211 -2.57 -21.41 -1.32
N LYS A 212 -1.69 -21.26 -0.32
CA LYS A 212 -1.84 -21.93 0.96
C LYS A 212 -2.84 -21.16 1.83
N PRO A 213 -3.70 -21.83 2.63
CA PRO A 213 -4.55 -21.16 3.60
C PRO A 213 -3.68 -20.46 4.64
N LEU A 214 -3.95 -19.17 4.88
CA LEU A 214 -3.11 -18.37 5.79
C LEU A 214 -3.79 -18.18 7.15
N TYR A 215 -4.97 -17.60 7.16
CA TYR A 215 -5.52 -17.03 8.39
C TYR A 215 -6.15 -18.08 9.32
N GLY A 216 -6.79 -19.11 8.78
CA GLY A 216 -7.31 -20.22 9.58
C GLY A 216 -6.23 -21.11 10.20
N TYR A 217 -5.05 -21.12 9.59
CA TYR A 217 -3.91 -21.93 10.05
C TYR A 217 -2.81 -21.08 10.71
N LEU A 218 -2.96 -19.78 10.75
CA LEU A 218 -1.93 -18.85 11.22
C LEU A 218 -1.34 -19.22 12.60
N PRO A 219 -2.13 -19.61 13.62
CA PRO A 219 -1.59 -20.02 14.92
C PRO A 219 -0.83 -21.35 14.92
N ALA A 220 -0.97 -22.15 13.86
CA ALA A 220 -0.32 -23.46 13.72
C ALA A 220 0.95 -23.40 12.86
N TYR A 221 1.17 -22.31 12.12
CA TYR A 221 2.36 -22.14 11.33
C TYR A 221 3.59 -21.81 12.19
N ASN A 222 4.72 -22.39 11.82
CA ASN A 222 6.03 -21.93 12.26
C ASN A 222 6.65 -21.12 11.12
N GLY A 223 6.96 -19.84 11.35
CA GLY A 223 7.48 -18.93 10.33
C GLY A 223 8.79 -19.39 9.70
N ASP A 224 9.74 -19.91 10.52
CA ASP A 224 11.04 -20.37 10.05
C ASP A 224 10.89 -21.64 9.17
N GLN A 225 10.00 -22.58 9.56
CA GLN A 225 9.68 -23.74 8.74
C GLN A 225 9.05 -23.35 7.41
N MET A 226 8.08 -22.45 7.44
CA MET A 226 7.40 -21.97 6.22
C MET A 226 8.38 -21.22 5.31
N ALA A 227 9.33 -20.49 5.88
CA ALA A 227 10.39 -19.85 5.11
C ALA A 227 11.24 -20.87 4.34
N GLY A 228 11.62 -21.99 4.99
CA GLY A 228 12.31 -23.09 4.33
C GLY A 228 11.49 -23.77 3.23
N GLU A 229 10.17 -24.00 3.47
CA GLU A 229 9.29 -24.59 2.45
C GLU A 229 9.10 -23.71 1.21
N LEU A 230 9.16 -22.38 1.38
CA LEU A 230 8.86 -21.40 0.33
C LEU A 230 10.11 -20.68 -0.21
N ASN A 231 11.30 -21.13 0.15
CA ASN A 231 12.60 -20.53 -0.21
C ASN A 231 12.68 -19.05 0.15
N MET A 232 12.30 -18.70 1.38
CA MET A 232 12.27 -17.34 1.90
C MET A 232 13.22 -17.13 3.09
N GLU A 233 14.11 -18.10 3.38
CA GLU A 233 14.90 -18.17 4.63
C GLU A 233 15.64 -16.87 4.91
N SER A 234 16.42 -16.38 3.96
CA SER A 234 17.21 -15.16 4.19
C SER A 234 16.36 -13.91 4.36
N LYS A 235 15.32 -13.74 3.53
CA LYS A 235 14.42 -12.58 3.64
C LYS A 235 13.61 -12.62 4.92
N HIS A 236 13.11 -13.79 5.29
CA HIS A 236 12.41 -14.00 6.56
C HIS A 236 13.33 -13.77 7.76
N SER A 237 14.55 -14.29 7.71
CA SER A 237 15.52 -14.14 8.78
C SER A 237 15.85 -12.67 9.09
N ILE A 238 16.13 -11.85 8.07
CA ILE A 238 16.41 -10.43 8.30
C ILE A 238 15.17 -9.69 8.83
N GLU A 239 13.97 -9.96 8.30
CA GLU A 239 12.73 -9.35 8.76
C GLU A 239 12.49 -9.66 10.25
N LYS A 240 12.56 -10.95 10.62
CA LYS A 240 12.40 -11.44 11.99
C LYS A 240 13.44 -10.86 12.94
N GLN A 241 14.72 -10.93 12.58
CA GLN A 241 15.79 -10.43 13.45
C GLN A 241 15.71 -8.90 13.63
N THR A 242 15.33 -8.16 12.59
CA THR A 242 15.09 -6.73 12.73
C THR A 242 13.94 -6.46 13.70
N ALA A 243 12.81 -7.14 13.53
CA ALA A 243 11.65 -7.00 14.42
C ALA A 243 11.98 -7.31 15.89
N LEU A 244 12.82 -8.32 16.14
CA LEU A 244 13.23 -8.73 17.49
C LEU A 244 14.13 -7.72 18.18
N HIS A 245 14.98 -7.00 17.44
CA HIS A 245 16.07 -6.21 18.01
C HIS A 245 15.84 -4.70 18.02
N VAL A 246 14.99 -4.14 17.13
CA VAL A 246 14.75 -2.68 17.10
C VAL A 246 14.09 -2.16 18.38
N ASP A 247 14.28 -0.87 18.65
CA ASP A 247 13.68 -0.21 19.81
C ASP A 247 12.14 -0.11 19.69
N CYS A 248 11.61 0.00 18.47
CA CYS A 248 10.16 -0.06 18.24
C CYS A 248 9.84 -0.80 16.94
N PHE A 249 9.06 -1.87 17.04
CA PHE A 249 8.56 -2.66 15.91
C PHE A 249 7.12 -2.31 15.60
N THR A 250 6.82 -2.02 14.34
CA THR A 250 5.50 -1.54 13.88
C THR A 250 5.06 -2.23 12.60
N THR A 251 3.76 -2.20 12.35
CA THR A 251 3.14 -2.63 11.09
C THR A 251 1.93 -1.75 10.77
N VAL A 252 1.29 -1.97 9.61
CA VAL A 252 0.27 -1.06 9.08
C VAL A 252 -1.16 -1.38 9.48
N SER A 253 -1.44 -2.57 10.05
CA SER A 253 -2.80 -2.99 10.40
C SER A 253 -2.84 -4.08 11.45
N GLU A 254 -4.02 -4.28 12.04
CA GLU A 254 -4.24 -5.34 13.02
C GLU A 254 -4.10 -6.75 12.40
N ILE A 255 -4.50 -6.93 11.13
CA ILE A 255 -4.36 -8.23 10.48
C ILE A 255 -2.87 -8.59 10.25
N THR A 256 -2.06 -7.62 9.83
CA THR A 256 -0.61 -7.82 9.69
C THR A 256 0.06 -7.96 11.06
N ALA A 257 -0.48 -7.31 12.11
CA ALA A 257 0.04 -7.50 13.48
C ALA A 257 -0.15 -8.94 13.98
N LEU A 258 -1.24 -9.62 13.59
CA LEU A 258 -1.41 -11.05 13.86
C LEU A 258 -0.36 -11.89 13.12
N GLU A 259 -0.10 -11.59 11.84
CA GLU A 259 0.96 -12.26 11.09
C GLU A 259 2.34 -12.06 11.74
N CYS A 260 2.68 -10.84 12.15
CA CYS A 260 3.94 -10.55 12.83
C CYS A 260 4.09 -11.38 14.12
N LYS A 261 3.04 -11.46 14.92
CA LYS A 261 3.06 -12.22 16.17
C LYS A 261 3.32 -13.71 15.92
N GLU A 262 2.61 -14.32 14.97
CA GLU A 262 2.65 -15.77 14.76
C GLU A 262 3.80 -16.22 13.84
N LEU A 263 4.19 -15.41 12.86
CA LEU A 263 5.21 -15.78 11.85
C LEU A 263 6.59 -15.22 12.15
N LEU A 264 6.69 -14.05 12.81
CA LEU A 264 7.98 -13.45 13.20
C LEU A 264 8.29 -13.66 14.69
N ASP A 265 7.44 -14.36 15.45
CA ASP A 265 7.55 -14.55 16.91
C ASP A 265 7.64 -13.21 17.67
N LYS A 266 7.10 -12.13 17.11
CA LYS A 266 7.22 -10.79 17.69
C LYS A 266 5.90 -10.02 17.55
N PRO A 267 5.18 -9.78 18.65
CA PRO A 267 4.06 -8.83 18.67
C PRO A 267 4.56 -7.42 18.33
N VAL A 268 3.77 -6.70 17.51
CA VAL A 268 4.09 -5.31 17.19
C VAL A 268 3.88 -4.39 18.39
N ASP A 269 4.66 -3.32 18.43
CA ASP A 269 4.59 -2.32 19.50
C ASP A 269 3.50 -1.28 19.25
N VAL A 270 3.32 -0.89 18.00
CA VAL A 270 2.33 0.10 17.55
C VAL A 270 1.88 -0.25 16.13
N VAL A 271 0.58 -0.17 15.86
CA VAL A 271 0.03 -0.22 14.51
C VAL A 271 0.04 1.19 13.92
N LEU A 272 0.61 1.35 12.72
CA LEU A 272 0.73 2.60 11.98
C LEU A 272 -0.14 2.56 10.71
N PRO A 273 -1.43 2.87 10.78
CA PRO A 273 -2.32 2.82 9.63
C PRO A 273 -1.86 3.77 8.52
N ASN A 274 -2.10 3.39 7.26
CA ASN A 274 -1.74 4.21 6.11
C ASN A 274 -2.82 5.25 5.83
N GLY A 275 -2.45 6.52 5.95
CA GLY A 275 -3.34 7.65 5.74
C GLY A 275 -3.48 8.05 4.26
N PHE A 276 -4.29 9.07 4.04
CA PHE A 276 -4.56 9.66 2.75
C PHE A 276 -4.49 11.19 2.82
N GLU A 277 -4.13 11.85 1.74
CA GLU A 277 -4.29 13.29 1.54
C GLU A 277 -5.44 13.53 0.57
N ASP A 278 -6.34 14.46 0.89
CA ASP A 278 -7.54 14.70 0.09
C ASP A 278 -7.61 16.08 -0.57
N ASP A 279 -6.52 16.82 -0.57
CA ASP A 279 -6.45 18.16 -1.15
C ASP A 279 -6.62 18.16 -2.68
N PHE A 280 -6.28 17.07 -3.36
CA PHE A 280 -6.48 16.88 -4.80
C PHE A 280 -7.86 16.30 -5.18
N VAL A 281 -8.68 15.87 -4.21
CA VAL A 281 -10.04 15.39 -4.47
C VAL A 281 -10.93 16.56 -4.89
N PRO A 282 -11.61 16.50 -6.05
CA PRO A 282 -12.45 17.60 -6.52
C PRO A 282 -13.63 17.85 -5.57
N LYS A 283 -14.01 19.13 -5.42
CA LYS A 283 -15.06 19.56 -4.50
C LYS A 283 -16.17 20.33 -5.24
N GLY A 284 -17.36 20.39 -4.64
CA GLY A 284 -18.47 21.20 -5.13
C GLY A 284 -18.90 20.87 -6.59
N VAL A 285 -19.07 21.90 -7.41
CA VAL A 285 -19.49 21.78 -8.81
C VAL A 285 -18.46 21.04 -9.66
N ALA A 286 -17.15 21.22 -9.37
CA ALA A 286 -16.08 20.51 -10.08
C ALA A 286 -16.20 18.99 -9.90
N PHE A 287 -16.52 18.52 -8.69
CA PHE A 287 -16.77 17.10 -8.42
C PHE A 287 -17.95 16.58 -9.29
N THR A 288 -19.07 17.29 -9.28
CA THR A 288 -20.27 16.88 -10.02
C THR A 288 -20.01 16.78 -11.53
N ASN A 289 -19.30 17.76 -12.08
CA ASN A 289 -18.99 17.80 -13.51
C ASN A 289 -17.98 16.69 -13.89
N LYS A 290 -16.91 16.52 -13.13
CA LYS A 290 -15.92 15.45 -13.37
C LYS A 290 -16.57 14.07 -13.26
N ARG A 291 -17.41 13.84 -12.24
CA ARG A 291 -18.16 12.59 -12.10
C ARG A 291 -19.04 12.30 -13.31
N ARG A 292 -19.82 13.28 -13.77
CA ARG A 292 -20.68 13.12 -14.95
C ARG A 292 -19.87 12.79 -16.20
N ALA A 293 -18.74 13.47 -16.39
CA ALA A 293 -17.86 13.24 -17.53
C ALA A 293 -17.23 11.84 -17.48
N ALA A 294 -16.72 11.42 -16.31
CA ALA A 294 -16.15 10.10 -16.10
C ALA A 294 -17.17 8.98 -16.35
N ARG A 295 -18.38 9.13 -15.79
CA ARG A 295 -19.46 8.17 -15.98
C ARG A 295 -19.84 8.01 -17.46
N LYS A 296 -20.06 9.13 -18.15
CA LYS A 296 -20.37 9.12 -19.60
C LYS A 296 -19.26 8.44 -20.40
N HIS A 297 -18.01 8.66 -20.03
CA HIS A 297 -16.85 8.07 -20.70
C HIS A 297 -16.80 6.55 -20.52
N LEU A 298 -16.98 6.05 -19.29
CA LEU A 298 -17.02 4.60 -19.01
C LEU A 298 -18.18 3.90 -19.72
N LEU A 299 -19.38 4.49 -19.70
CA LEU A 299 -20.53 3.95 -20.44
C LEU A 299 -20.27 3.93 -21.95
N HIS A 300 -19.64 4.96 -22.51
CA HIS A 300 -19.29 5.01 -23.93
C HIS A 300 -18.32 3.90 -24.34
N ILE A 301 -17.32 3.59 -23.51
CA ILE A 301 -16.40 2.44 -23.73
C ILE A 301 -17.20 1.13 -23.71
N ALA A 302 -18.08 0.96 -22.74
CA ALA A 302 -18.92 -0.23 -22.63
C ALA A 302 -19.87 -0.39 -23.84
N GLU A 303 -20.53 0.68 -24.28
CA GLU A 303 -21.38 0.70 -25.47
C GLU A 303 -20.60 0.35 -26.75
N ALA A 304 -19.39 0.91 -26.90
CA ALA A 304 -18.53 0.65 -28.04
C ALA A 304 -18.07 -0.82 -28.11
N LEU A 305 -17.83 -1.46 -26.96
CA LEU A 305 -17.45 -2.88 -26.88
C LEU A 305 -18.63 -3.80 -27.14
N THR A 306 -19.76 -3.56 -26.47
CA THR A 306 -20.88 -4.51 -26.38
C THR A 306 -21.96 -4.28 -27.44
N GLY A 307 -21.99 -3.10 -28.07
CA GLY A 307 -23.08 -2.71 -28.94
C GLY A 307 -24.43 -2.52 -28.23
N ASP A 308 -24.40 -2.48 -26.90
CA ASP A 308 -25.61 -2.24 -26.10
C ASP A 308 -25.84 -0.74 -25.90
N THR A 309 -27.07 -0.36 -25.58
CA THR A 309 -27.41 1.02 -25.19
C THR A 309 -27.48 1.10 -23.68
N LEU A 310 -26.65 1.96 -23.10
CA LEU A 310 -26.55 2.17 -21.67
C LEU A 310 -26.98 3.59 -21.33
N ASP A 311 -27.83 3.73 -20.33
CA ASP A 311 -28.38 5.01 -19.90
C ASP A 311 -27.76 5.51 -18.59
N ASP A 312 -28.21 6.70 -18.17
CA ASP A 312 -27.75 7.29 -16.91
C ASP A 312 -28.17 6.49 -15.67
N ASP A 313 -29.12 5.56 -15.79
CA ASP A 313 -29.53 4.67 -14.68
C ASP A 313 -28.70 3.40 -14.59
N THR A 314 -27.90 3.07 -15.60
CA THR A 314 -26.99 1.93 -15.59
C THR A 314 -26.04 2.02 -14.41
N LEU A 315 -25.93 0.98 -13.61
CA LEU A 315 -25.01 0.91 -12.45
C LEU A 315 -23.58 0.62 -12.93
N ILE A 316 -22.61 1.42 -12.48
CA ILE A 316 -21.19 1.17 -12.75
C ILE A 316 -20.52 0.66 -11.48
N VAL A 317 -20.00 -0.57 -11.53
CA VAL A 317 -19.28 -1.23 -10.45
C VAL A 317 -17.86 -1.53 -10.91
N SER A 318 -16.86 -1.35 -10.06
CA SER A 318 -15.48 -1.71 -10.43
C SER A 318 -14.71 -2.39 -9.33
N THR A 319 -13.68 -3.14 -9.73
CA THR A 319 -12.56 -3.54 -8.89
C THR A 319 -11.27 -3.07 -9.52
N SER A 320 -10.30 -2.65 -8.69
CA SER A 320 -9.01 -2.15 -9.17
C SER A 320 -7.87 -2.49 -8.22
N GLY A 321 -6.65 -2.46 -8.72
CA GLY A 321 -5.45 -2.75 -7.94
C GLY A 321 -4.41 -3.52 -8.72
N ARG A 322 -3.50 -4.23 -8.02
CA ARG A 322 -2.52 -5.12 -8.67
C ARG A 322 -3.20 -6.40 -9.16
N TYR A 323 -2.70 -6.96 -10.23
CA TYR A 323 -3.20 -8.22 -10.77
C TYR A 323 -2.74 -9.42 -9.93
N GLU A 324 -3.28 -9.53 -8.73
CA GLU A 324 -3.12 -10.69 -7.85
C GLU A 324 -4.49 -11.39 -7.75
N PHE A 325 -4.76 -12.28 -8.71
CA PHE A 325 -6.09 -12.81 -9.01
C PHE A 325 -6.88 -13.28 -7.79
N ARG A 326 -6.25 -14.11 -6.91
CA ARG A 326 -6.87 -14.61 -5.69
C ARG A 326 -6.69 -13.65 -4.51
N ASN A 327 -5.48 -13.09 -4.32
CA ASN A 327 -5.20 -12.27 -3.15
C ASN A 327 -6.01 -10.96 -3.14
N LYS A 328 -6.26 -10.38 -4.31
CA LYS A 328 -7.14 -9.20 -4.44
C LYS A 328 -8.62 -9.55 -4.60
N GLY A 329 -8.96 -10.85 -4.66
CA GLY A 329 -10.33 -11.33 -4.78
C GLY A 329 -10.97 -11.03 -6.12
N ILE A 330 -10.17 -10.92 -7.18
CA ILE A 330 -10.69 -10.73 -8.55
C ILE A 330 -11.57 -11.92 -8.92
N ASP A 331 -11.17 -13.12 -8.54
CA ASP A 331 -11.92 -14.38 -8.70
C ASP A 331 -13.32 -14.30 -8.06
N VAL A 332 -13.39 -13.90 -6.80
CA VAL A 332 -14.67 -13.82 -6.08
C VAL A 332 -15.54 -12.67 -6.58
N PHE A 333 -14.93 -11.60 -7.07
CA PHE A 333 -15.65 -10.52 -7.76
C PHE A 333 -16.32 -11.03 -9.05
N ILE A 334 -15.58 -11.74 -9.91
CA ILE A 334 -16.13 -12.31 -11.15
C ILE A 334 -17.28 -13.30 -10.84
N GLU A 335 -17.10 -14.13 -9.82
CA GLU A 335 -18.16 -15.06 -9.37
C GLU A 335 -19.43 -14.30 -8.90
N ALA A 336 -19.25 -13.23 -8.13
CA ALA A 336 -20.36 -12.40 -7.67
C ALA A 336 -21.09 -11.73 -8.84
N ILE A 337 -20.36 -11.24 -9.86
CA ILE A 337 -20.91 -10.66 -11.09
C ILE A 337 -21.65 -11.74 -11.90
N ASN A 338 -21.14 -12.95 -11.98
CA ASN A 338 -21.82 -14.07 -12.60
C ASN A 338 -23.16 -14.38 -11.91
N ARG A 339 -23.19 -14.47 -10.60
CA ARG A 339 -24.42 -14.69 -9.83
C ARG A 339 -25.42 -13.55 -10.03
N LEU A 340 -24.93 -12.31 -10.06
CA LEU A 340 -25.76 -11.13 -10.30
C LEU A 340 -26.38 -11.16 -11.71
N ASN A 341 -25.65 -11.65 -12.72
CA ASN A 341 -26.15 -11.76 -14.10
C ASN A 341 -27.30 -12.76 -14.23
N HIS A 342 -27.36 -13.76 -13.34
CA HIS A 342 -28.41 -14.77 -13.30
C HIS A 342 -29.52 -14.46 -12.29
N ASP A 343 -29.43 -13.35 -11.54
CA ASP A 343 -30.45 -12.99 -10.54
C ASP A 343 -31.62 -12.25 -11.20
N GLU A 344 -32.81 -12.86 -11.13
CA GLU A 344 -34.03 -12.33 -11.73
C GLU A 344 -34.49 -11.00 -11.10
N ASN A 345 -34.08 -10.72 -9.86
CA ASN A 345 -34.40 -9.48 -9.16
C ASN A 345 -33.58 -8.29 -9.69
N MET A 346 -32.46 -8.53 -10.39
CA MET A 346 -31.65 -7.46 -10.96
C MET A 346 -32.38 -6.80 -12.13
N GLN A 347 -32.97 -5.62 -11.89
CA GLN A 347 -33.73 -4.90 -12.92
C GLN A 347 -32.91 -3.86 -13.69
N ARG A 348 -31.89 -3.27 -13.06
CA ARG A 348 -31.02 -2.28 -13.70
C ARG A 348 -29.93 -2.96 -14.52
N LYS A 349 -29.47 -2.30 -15.59
CA LYS A 349 -28.24 -2.70 -16.26
C LYS A 349 -27.06 -2.41 -15.38
N VAL A 350 -26.06 -3.28 -15.40
CA VAL A 350 -24.80 -3.15 -14.67
C VAL A 350 -23.64 -3.25 -15.63
N VAL A 351 -22.65 -2.37 -15.49
CA VAL A 351 -21.34 -2.53 -16.12
C VAL A 351 -20.32 -2.70 -15.02
N ALA A 352 -19.69 -3.86 -15.01
CA ALA A 352 -18.66 -4.24 -14.05
C ALA A 352 -17.28 -4.13 -14.71
N PHE A 353 -16.41 -3.27 -14.16
CA PHE A 353 -15.05 -3.09 -14.67
C PHE A 353 -14.04 -3.81 -13.78
N ILE A 354 -13.08 -4.49 -14.40
CA ILE A 354 -11.87 -5.02 -13.76
C ILE A 354 -10.70 -4.17 -14.26
N GLU A 355 -10.18 -3.30 -13.41
CA GLU A 355 -9.17 -2.29 -13.72
C GLU A 355 -7.83 -2.70 -13.06
N VAL A 356 -7.18 -3.72 -13.62
CA VAL A 356 -5.92 -4.25 -13.07
C VAL A 356 -4.90 -4.46 -14.20
N PRO A 357 -3.64 -3.99 -14.04
CA PRO A 357 -2.63 -4.10 -15.09
C PRO A 357 -2.22 -5.54 -15.33
N GLY A 358 -2.60 -6.09 -16.47
CA GLY A 358 -2.18 -7.39 -16.97
C GLY A 358 -0.90 -7.30 -17.83
N TRP A 359 -0.56 -8.39 -18.51
CA TRP A 359 0.53 -8.39 -19.47
C TRP A 359 0.06 -7.82 -20.82
N VAL A 360 -0.18 -6.50 -20.80
CA VAL A 360 -0.76 -5.78 -21.93
C VAL A 360 0.19 -5.72 -23.13
N ALA A 361 -0.36 -5.98 -24.32
CA ALA A 361 0.35 -5.84 -25.59
C ALA A 361 0.06 -4.47 -26.23
N ASN A 362 -1.19 -4.24 -26.65
CA ASN A 362 -1.59 -3.02 -27.36
C ASN A 362 -3.06 -2.67 -27.07
N PRO A 363 -3.45 -1.37 -27.15
CA PRO A 363 -4.87 -0.98 -27.20
C PRO A 363 -5.52 -1.58 -28.47
N ARG A 364 -6.79 -1.94 -28.37
CA ARG A 364 -7.54 -2.54 -29.49
C ARG A 364 -7.88 -1.49 -30.54
N ALA A 365 -7.36 -1.68 -31.77
CA ALA A 365 -7.60 -0.76 -32.88
C ALA A 365 -9.08 -0.67 -33.30
N ASP A 366 -9.80 -1.80 -33.30
CA ASP A 366 -11.24 -1.87 -33.61
C ASP A 366 -12.09 -1.09 -32.58
N LEU A 367 -11.72 -1.14 -31.30
CA LEU A 367 -12.35 -0.35 -30.25
C LEU A 367 -12.02 1.14 -30.39
N GLN A 368 -10.76 1.47 -30.67
CA GLN A 368 -10.34 2.86 -30.92
C GLN A 368 -11.13 3.47 -32.08
N GLU A 369 -11.28 2.74 -33.19
CA GLU A 369 -12.07 3.19 -34.34
C GLU A 369 -13.52 3.50 -33.94
N ARG A 370 -14.17 2.61 -33.17
CA ARG A 370 -15.54 2.84 -32.68
C ARG A 370 -15.64 4.07 -31.79
N LEU A 371 -14.71 4.24 -30.84
CA LEU A 371 -14.70 5.37 -29.92
C LEU A 371 -14.49 6.70 -30.65
N LEU A 372 -13.64 6.73 -31.68
CA LEU A 372 -13.36 7.92 -32.48
C LEU A 372 -14.48 8.27 -33.46
N SER A 373 -15.25 7.29 -33.92
CA SER A 373 -16.29 7.48 -34.91
C SER A 373 -17.46 8.33 -34.41
N GLY A 374 -17.70 8.35 -33.10
CA GLY A 374 -18.88 8.99 -32.49
C GLY A 374 -20.20 8.33 -32.84
N LYS A 375 -20.21 7.18 -33.55
CA LYS A 375 -21.39 6.44 -33.94
C LYS A 375 -21.85 5.51 -32.83
N LYS A 376 -23.15 5.23 -32.78
CA LYS A 376 -23.70 4.13 -31.98
C LYS A 376 -23.65 2.85 -32.80
N TYR A 377 -23.27 1.76 -32.13
CA TYR A 377 -23.21 0.43 -32.69
C TYR A 377 -24.24 -0.47 -32.00
N GLU A 378 -24.89 -1.34 -32.75
CA GLU A 378 -25.90 -2.28 -32.24
C GLU A 378 -25.35 -3.71 -32.12
N THR A 379 -24.08 -3.92 -32.50
CA THR A 379 -23.42 -5.21 -32.48
C THR A 379 -22.16 -5.14 -31.61
N ALA A 380 -21.95 -6.17 -30.81
CA ALA A 380 -20.71 -6.31 -30.03
C ALA A 380 -19.49 -6.43 -30.94
N LEU A 381 -18.33 -6.02 -30.43
CA LEU A 381 -17.04 -6.42 -31.00
C LEU A 381 -16.77 -7.90 -30.74
N GLU A 382 -15.90 -8.50 -31.53
CA GLU A 382 -15.31 -9.77 -31.17
C GLU A 382 -14.59 -9.64 -29.81
N GLN A 383 -14.76 -10.58 -28.89
CA GLN A 383 -14.26 -10.49 -27.50
C GLN A 383 -14.69 -9.19 -26.78
N PRO A 384 -15.99 -8.99 -26.51
CA PRO A 384 -16.51 -7.74 -25.96
C PRO A 384 -16.17 -7.48 -24.48
N LEU A 385 -15.37 -8.35 -23.86
CA LEU A 385 -14.88 -8.18 -22.49
C LEU A 385 -13.60 -7.33 -22.40
N LEU A 386 -12.77 -7.31 -23.46
CA LEU A 386 -11.38 -6.88 -23.36
C LEU A 386 -11.14 -5.54 -24.05
N THR A 387 -10.51 -4.58 -23.37
CA THR A 387 -10.19 -3.26 -23.95
C THR A 387 -8.84 -3.22 -24.65
N HIS A 388 -7.87 -4.03 -24.20
CA HIS A 388 -6.51 -4.10 -24.74
C HIS A 388 -6.14 -5.54 -25.03
N ARG A 389 -5.35 -5.80 -26.05
CA ARG A 389 -4.77 -7.11 -26.30
C ARG A 389 -3.74 -7.46 -25.24
N LEU A 390 -3.67 -8.72 -24.85
CA LEU A 390 -2.67 -9.26 -23.94
C LEU A 390 -1.68 -10.15 -24.68
N HIS A 391 -0.46 -10.27 -24.15
CA HIS A 391 0.50 -11.26 -24.66
C HIS A 391 0.13 -12.71 -24.30
N ASN A 392 -0.77 -12.89 -23.33
CA ASN A 392 -1.16 -14.19 -22.76
C ASN A 392 -2.68 -14.38 -22.71
N GLU A 393 -3.43 -13.92 -23.70
CA GLU A 393 -4.92 -13.99 -23.71
C GLU A 393 -5.44 -15.40 -23.42
N ASP A 394 -4.80 -16.43 -23.97
CA ASP A 394 -5.21 -17.83 -23.82
C ASP A 394 -5.01 -18.40 -22.40
N THR A 395 -4.19 -17.76 -21.59
CA THR A 395 -3.83 -18.23 -20.23
C THR A 395 -4.15 -17.19 -19.14
N ASP A 396 -4.74 -16.08 -19.52
CA ASP A 396 -5.12 -15.03 -18.56
C ASP A 396 -6.25 -15.50 -17.64
N SER A 397 -6.07 -15.31 -16.33
CA SER A 397 -7.00 -15.83 -15.33
C SER A 397 -8.38 -15.16 -15.36
N VAL A 398 -8.44 -13.85 -15.68
CA VAL A 398 -9.71 -13.10 -15.79
C VAL A 398 -10.49 -13.60 -16.99
N LEU A 399 -9.82 -13.68 -18.17
CA LEU A 399 -10.46 -14.16 -19.39
C LEU A 399 -10.89 -15.62 -19.28
N GLY A 400 -10.03 -16.48 -18.74
CA GLY A 400 -10.33 -17.90 -18.53
C GLY A 400 -11.53 -18.12 -17.61
N MET A 401 -11.60 -17.39 -16.50
CA MET A 401 -12.74 -17.50 -15.59
C MET A 401 -14.03 -16.94 -16.20
N ALA A 402 -13.97 -15.79 -16.88
CA ALA A 402 -15.12 -15.23 -17.57
C ALA A 402 -15.66 -16.19 -18.64
N GLN A 403 -14.78 -16.81 -19.41
CA GLN A 403 -15.16 -17.83 -20.41
C GLN A 403 -15.79 -19.07 -19.76
N TYR A 404 -15.17 -19.58 -18.68
CA TYR A 404 -15.69 -20.74 -17.94
C TYR A 404 -17.11 -20.50 -17.40
N LEU A 405 -17.39 -19.29 -16.93
CA LEU A 405 -18.69 -18.89 -16.39
C LEU A 405 -19.70 -18.44 -17.47
N GLY A 406 -19.30 -18.36 -18.74
CA GLY A 406 -20.17 -17.92 -19.83
C GLY A 406 -20.47 -16.41 -19.82
N LEU A 407 -19.61 -15.60 -19.19
CA LEU A 407 -19.73 -14.14 -19.19
C LEU A 407 -19.21 -13.57 -20.52
N ASN A 408 -20.06 -13.52 -21.52
CA ASN A 408 -19.76 -13.18 -22.92
C ASN A 408 -20.33 -11.82 -23.37
N ASN A 409 -20.96 -11.06 -22.46
CA ASN A 409 -21.57 -9.77 -22.73
C ASN A 409 -22.68 -9.77 -23.80
N GLU A 410 -23.39 -10.90 -23.96
CA GLU A 410 -24.54 -10.97 -24.87
C GLU A 410 -25.56 -9.87 -24.59
N LYS A 411 -26.31 -9.47 -25.60
CA LYS A 411 -27.26 -8.32 -25.52
C LYS A 411 -28.32 -8.54 -24.45
N GLU A 412 -28.72 -9.77 -24.22
CA GLU A 412 -29.72 -10.20 -23.25
C GLU A 412 -29.24 -10.08 -21.82
N ASN A 413 -27.91 -10.15 -21.60
CA ASN A 413 -27.30 -10.07 -20.28
C ASN A 413 -27.45 -8.67 -19.70
N ARG A 414 -28.04 -8.54 -18.51
CA ARG A 414 -28.16 -7.26 -17.81
C ARG A 414 -26.86 -6.77 -17.22
N VAL A 415 -25.91 -7.68 -16.98
CA VAL A 415 -24.60 -7.39 -16.45
C VAL A 415 -23.56 -7.55 -17.55
N LYS A 416 -22.77 -6.51 -17.78
CA LYS A 416 -21.61 -6.51 -18.69
C LYS A 416 -20.34 -6.49 -17.89
N LEU A 417 -19.44 -7.41 -18.17
CA LEU A 417 -18.11 -7.46 -17.58
C LEU A 417 -17.08 -6.89 -18.56
N ILE A 418 -16.26 -5.95 -18.12
CA ILE A 418 -15.23 -5.33 -18.96
C ILE A 418 -13.89 -5.39 -18.24
N PHE A 419 -12.90 -5.98 -18.89
CA PHE A 419 -11.53 -6.06 -18.41
C PHE A 419 -10.67 -4.96 -19.04
N VAL A 420 -10.08 -4.12 -18.20
CA VAL A 420 -9.18 -3.02 -18.55
C VAL A 420 -7.78 -3.38 -18.01
N PRO A 421 -6.97 -4.14 -18.79
CA PRO A 421 -5.72 -4.73 -18.30
C PRO A 421 -4.51 -3.80 -18.40
N CYS A 422 -4.68 -2.51 -18.16
CA CYS A 422 -3.61 -1.53 -18.28
C CYS A 422 -3.52 -0.62 -17.06
N TYR A 423 -2.37 0.06 -16.91
CA TYR A 423 -2.28 1.17 -15.98
C TYR A 423 -3.09 2.36 -16.47
N LEU A 424 -3.93 2.92 -15.59
CA LEU A 424 -4.73 4.12 -15.88
C LEU A 424 -3.88 5.37 -15.60
N ASP A 425 -2.95 5.64 -16.49
CA ASP A 425 -2.01 6.77 -16.44
C ASP A 425 -2.47 8.00 -17.26
N GLY A 426 -3.54 7.85 -18.03
CA GLY A 426 -4.08 8.89 -18.90
C GLY A 426 -3.67 8.78 -20.36
N ALA A 427 -2.83 7.80 -20.73
CA ALA A 427 -2.26 7.64 -22.07
C ALA A 427 -2.32 6.18 -22.59
N ASP A 428 -3.21 5.35 -22.03
CA ASP A 428 -3.34 3.94 -22.34
C ASP A 428 -3.89 3.60 -23.74
N GLY A 429 -4.44 4.57 -24.45
CA GLY A 429 -4.96 4.43 -25.81
C GLY A 429 -6.46 4.09 -25.91
N ILE A 430 -7.13 3.73 -24.84
CA ILE A 430 -8.58 3.45 -24.79
C ILE A 430 -9.27 4.32 -23.75
N VAL A 431 -8.93 4.16 -22.48
CA VAL A 431 -9.55 4.93 -21.38
C VAL A 431 -9.01 6.35 -21.37
N ASN A 432 -7.70 6.53 -21.53
CA ASN A 432 -7.03 7.83 -21.62
C ASN A 432 -7.42 8.79 -20.47
N LYS A 433 -7.60 8.22 -19.27
CA LYS A 433 -7.91 8.94 -18.03
C LYS A 433 -7.07 8.39 -16.90
N SER A 434 -6.70 9.28 -15.96
CA SER A 434 -6.04 8.83 -14.74
C SER A 434 -6.99 7.97 -13.89
N TYR A 435 -6.43 7.10 -13.08
CA TYR A 435 -7.20 6.29 -12.12
C TYR A 435 -8.17 7.14 -11.28
N TYR A 436 -7.72 8.29 -10.79
CA TYR A 436 -8.56 9.19 -10.00
C TYR A 436 -9.67 9.88 -10.79
N ASP A 437 -9.52 10.05 -12.10
CA ASP A 437 -10.60 10.54 -12.94
C ASP A 437 -11.61 9.40 -13.25
N VAL A 438 -11.15 8.16 -13.38
CA VAL A 438 -11.99 6.97 -13.62
C VAL A 438 -12.84 6.63 -12.41
N ILE A 439 -12.27 6.57 -11.21
CA ILE A 439 -12.98 6.18 -9.99
C ILE A 439 -14.20 7.07 -9.72
N LEU A 440 -14.16 8.35 -10.09
CA LEU A 440 -15.29 9.27 -9.97
C LEU A 440 -16.54 8.80 -10.71
N GLY A 441 -16.38 8.03 -11.79
CA GLY A 441 -17.48 7.51 -12.62
C GLY A 441 -18.27 6.39 -11.95
N ASN A 442 -17.67 5.68 -11.02
CA ASN A 442 -18.24 4.50 -10.39
C ASN A 442 -19.38 4.84 -9.41
N ASP A 443 -20.31 3.90 -9.29
CA ASP A 443 -21.38 3.94 -8.29
C ASP A 443 -20.96 3.19 -7.01
N LEU A 444 -20.26 2.07 -7.18
CA LEU A 444 -19.79 1.20 -6.13
C LEU A 444 -18.47 0.57 -6.56
N CYS A 445 -17.50 0.48 -5.66
CA CYS A 445 -16.29 -0.28 -5.88
C CYS A 445 -16.24 -1.53 -4.98
N VAL A 446 -15.59 -2.60 -5.45
CA VAL A 446 -15.56 -3.89 -4.76
C VAL A 446 -14.11 -4.36 -4.66
N TYR A 447 -13.61 -4.51 -3.44
CA TYR A 447 -12.23 -4.90 -3.14
C TYR A 447 -12.21 -6.10 -2.18
N PRO A 448 -12.61 -7.29 -2.65
CA PRO A 448 -12.87 -8.42 -1.77
C PRO A 448 -11.58 -9.21 -1.48
N SER A 449 -10.53 -8.52 -1.07
CA SER A 449 -9.20 -9.08 -0.88
C SER A 449 -9.17 -10.21 0.15
N TYR A 450 -8.44 -11.27 -0.17
CA TYR A 450 -8.04 -12.32 0.76
C TYR A 450 -6.75 -11.94 1.51
N TYR A 451 -5.79 -11.32 0.82
CA TYR A 451 -4.55 -10.83 1.40
C TYR A 451 -4.36 -9.35 1.08
N GLU A 452 -4.53 -8.50 2.07
CA GLU A 452 -4.40 -7.04 1.93
C GLU A 452 -3.93 -6.42 3.25
N PRO A 453 -2.63 -6.17 3.42
CA PRO A 453 -2.10 -5.60 4.66
C PRO A 453 -2.77 -4.29 5.08
N TRP A 454 -3.08 -3.40 4.12
CA TRP A 454 -3.86 -2.19 4.38
C TRP A 454 -5.06 -2.09 3.45
N GLY A 455 -4.87 -1.65 2.21
CA GLY A 455 -5.90 -1.40 1.21
C GLY A 455 -6.08 0.09 0.91
N TYR A 456 -5.23 0.61 0.01
CA TYR A 456 -5.40 1.99 -0.46
C TYR A 456 -6.61 2.15 -1.34
N THR A 457 -6.89 1.21 -2.24
CA THR A 457 -8.00 1.31 -3.19
C THR A 457 -9.38 1.52 -2.54
N PRO A 458 -9.77 0.82 -1.46
CA PRO A 458 -11.02 1.14 -0.76
C PRO A 458 -10.96 2.51 -0.06
N LEU A 459 -9.82 2.93 0.47
CA LEU A 459 -9.67 4.26 1.08
C LEU A 459 -9.79 5.37 0.04
N GLU A 460 -9.15 5.22 -1.11
CA GLU A 460 -9.27 6.14 -2.26
C GLU A 460 -10.71 6.21 -2.75
N SER A 461 -11.37 5.08 -2.91
CA SER A 461 -12.78 5.00 -3.31
C SER A 461 -13.66 5.89 -2.43
N ILE A 462 -13.60 5.72 -1.11
CA ILE A 462 -14.43 6.50 -0.19
C ILE A 462 -14.01 7.97 -0.11
N ALA A 463 -12.74 8.31 -0.31
CA ALA A 463 -12.27 9.69 -0.39
C ALA A 463 -12.90 10.41 -1.61
N PHE A 464 -13.05 9.70 -2.73
CA PHE A 464 -13.74 10.17 -3.94
C PHE A 464 -15.27 10.00 -3.89
N LYS A 465 -15.84 9.77 -2.72
CA LYS A 465 -17.30 9.59 -2.50
C LYS A 465 -17.88 8.40 -3.23
N VAL A 466 -17.11 7.38 -3.48
CA VAL A 466 -17.61 6.13 -4.05
C VAL A 466 -17.67 5.10 -2.91
N PRO A 467 -18.86 4.65 -2.49
CA PRO A 467 -19.00 3.59 -1.52
C PRO A 467 -18.27 2.33 -1.98
N CYS A 468 -17.81 1.52 -1.05
CA CYS A 468 -17.10 0.31 -1.41
C CYS A 468 -17.46 -0.90 -0.55
N ILE A 469 -17.18 -2.08 -1.12
CA ILE A 469 -17.21 -3.37 -0.44
C ILE A 469 -15.76 -3.78 -0.23
N THR A 470 -15.40 -4.22 0.98
CA THR A 470 -14.10 -4.80 1.32
C THR A 470 -14.28 -5.95 2.30
N THR A 471 -13.19 -6.55 2.77
CA THR A 471 -13.22 -7.66 3.71
C THR A 471 -12.54 -7.29 5.02
N ASP A 472 -12.77 -8.11 6.06
CA ASP A 472 -12.06 -8.01 7.34
C ASP A 472 -10.66 -8.67 7.32
N LEU A 473 -10.25 -9.27 6.18
CA LEU A 473 -8.86 -9.65 5.91
C LEU A 473 -8.05 -8.51 5.26
N ALA A 474 -8.68 -7.36 5.01
CA ALA A 474 -7.99 -6.14 4.65
C ALA A 474 -7.85 -5.22 5.87
N GLY A 475 -6.66 -4.67 6.11
CA GLY A 475 -6.41 -3.76 7.23
C GLY A 475 -7.36 -2.56 7.25
N PHE A 476 -7.68 -2.01 6.07
CA PHE A 476 -8.67 -0.94 5.93
C PHE A 476 -10.08 -1.38 6.41
N GLY A 477 -10.50 -2.60 6.12
CA GLY A 477 -11.81 -3.11 6.54
C GLY A 477 -11.91 -3.21 8.07
N LEU A 478 -10.88 -3.76 8.73
CA LEU A 478 -10.80 -3.79 10.19
C LEU A 478 -10.79 -2.38 10.79
N TRP A 479 -10.01 -1.47 10.21
CA TRP A 479 -9.99 -0.08 10.64
C TRP A 479 -11.37 0.59 10.49
N ALA A 480 -12.07 0.38 9.38
CA ALA A 480 -13.39 0.96 9.14
C ALA A 480 -14.42 0.51 10.19
N ASN A 481 -14.44 -0.81 10.50
CA ASN A 481 -15.26 -1.36 11.57
C ASN A 481 -14.91 -0.73 12.93
N GLY A 482 -13.63 -0.62 13.27
CA GLY A 482 -13.14 0.03 14.48
C GLY A 482 -13.53 1.52 14.57
N ALA A 483 -13.38 2.27 13.46
CA ALA A 483 -13.72 3.69 13.38
C ALA A 483 -15.23 3.98 13.53
N LYS A 484 -16.07 2.98 13.24
CA LYS A 484 -17.53 3.02 13.43
C LYS A 484 -17.98 2.37 14.73
N GLY A 485 -17.14 1.55 15.37
CA GLY A 485 -17.50 0.77 16.56
C GLY A 485 -18.51 -0.35 16.31
N LYS A 486 -18.65 -0.79 15.06
CA LYS A 486 -19.56 -1.87 14.63
C LYS A 486 -19.11 -2.43 13.28
N ALA A 487 -19.65 -3.58 12.87
CA ALA A 487 -19.56 -4.03 11.49
C ALA A 487 -20.18 -2.97 10.55
N CYS A 488 -19.43 -2.55 9.54
CA CYS A 488 -19.86 -1.54 8.57
C CYS A 488 -20.78 -2.15 7.52
N GLU A 489 -21.87 -1.46 7.22
CA GLU A 489 -22.80 -1.76 6.15
C GLU A 489 -22.68 -0.69 5.04
N ILE A 490 -23.26 -0.97 3.85
CA ILE A 490 -23.10 -0.09 2.68
C ILE A 490 -23.65 1.31 2.93
N GLU A 491 -24.65 1.47 3.80
CA GLU A 491 -25.20 2.75 4.24
C GLU A 491 -24.19 3.58 5.04
N ASP A 492 -23.19 2.95 5.64
CA ASP A 492 -22.07 3.63 6.29
C ASP A 492 -21.02 4.16 5.29
N GLY A 493 -21.16 3.79 4.01
CA GLY A 493 -20.26 4.11 2.90
C GLY A 493 -19.20 3.04 2.62
N VAL A 494 -19.12 2.02 3.47
CA VAL A 494 -18.26 0.85 3.32
C VAL A 494 -19.03 -0.36 3.82
N LYS A 495 -19.10 -1.42 3.03
CA LYS A 495 -19.50 -2.74 3.50
C LYS A 495 -18.26 -3.57 3.79
N VAL A 496 -18.12 -4.09 5.00
CA VAL A 496 -17.04 -5.00 5.38
C VAL A 496 -17.60 -6.41 5.49
N ILE A 497 -17.18 -7.30 4.60
CA ILE A 497 -17.61 -8.71 4.55
C ILE A 497 -16.62 -9.54 5.37
N HIS A 498 -17.13 -10.46 6.16
CA HIS A 498 -16.32 -11.45 6.83
C HIS A 498 -15.78 -12.47 5.81
N ARG A 499 -14.44 -12.61 5.73
CA ARG A 499 -13.77 -13.53 4.84
C ARG A 499 -12.86 -14.48 5.62
N THR A 500 -12.86 -15.75 5.20
CA THR A 500 -11.99 -16.81 5.75
C THR A 500 -11.32 -17.57 4.61
N ASP A 501 -10.51 -18.57 4.93
CA ASP A 501 -9.89 -19.46 3.93
C ASP A 501 -10.95 -20.25 3.14
N ASP A 502 -12.12 -20.52 3.71
CA ASP A 502 -13.07 -21.52 3.21
C ASP A 502 -14.43 -20.95 2.77
N ASN A 503 -14.74 -19.67 3.06
CA ASN A 503 -16.06 -19.08 2.80
C ASN A 503 -16.19 -18.32 1.47
N TYR A 504 -15.48 -18.76 0.44
CA TYR A 504 -15.48 -18.13 -0.89
C TYR A 504 -16.89 -17.90 -1.45
N SER A 505 -17.76 -18.93 -1.35
CA SER A 505 -19.13 -18.88 -1.88
C SER A 505 -20.00 -17.87 -1.17
N GLU A 506 -19.90 -17.79 0.15
CA GLU A 506 -20.65 -16.86 0.99
C GLU A 506 -20.20 -15.41 0.74
N VAL A 507 -18.90 -15.18 0.51
CA VAL A 507 -18.37 -13.87 0.14
C VAL A 507 -18.89 -13.42 -1.21
N ALA A 508 -18.88 -14.31 -2.22
CA ALA A 508 -19.45 -14.00 -3.54
C ALA A 508 -20.94 -13.65 -3.47
N GLU A 509 -21.70 -14.41 -2.66
CA GLU A 509 -23.12 -14.15 -2.43
C GLU A 509 -23.34 -12.80 -1.73
N SER A 510 -22.59 -12.51 -0.67
CA SER A 510 -22.70 -11.24 0.05
C SER A 510 -22.36 -10.03 -0.82
N ILE A 511 -21.39 -10.15 -1.75
CA ILE A 511 -21.09 -9.13 -2.73
C ILE A 511 -22.28 -8.93 -3.66
N LYS A 512 -22.82 -10.02 -4.24
CA LYS A 512 -23.98 -9.99 -5.13
C LYS A 512 -25.19 -9.32 -4.46
N GLU A 513 -25.53 -9.73 -3.25
CA GLU A 513 -26.66 -9.15 -2.48
C GLU A 513 -26.45 -7.67 -2.17
N THR A 514 -25.22 -7.25 -1.86
CA THR A 514 -24.91 -5.85 -1.60
C THR A 514 -25.04 -5.00 -2.87
N ILE A 515 -24.58 -5.49 -4.03
CA ILE A 515 -24.75 -4.79 -5.32
C ILE A 515 -26.24 -4.69 -5.68
N LEU A 516 -27.00 -5.77 -5.49
CA LEU A 516 -28.45 -5.80 -5.76
C LEU A 516 -29.19 -4.78 -4.87
N SER A 517 -28.95 -4.83 -3.56
CA SER A 517 -29.54 -3.87 -2.61
C SER A 517 -29.16 -2.41 -2.94
N TYR A 518 -27.91 -2.16 -3.34
CA TYR A 518 -27.46 -0.83 -3.74
C TYR A 518 -28.13 -0.36 -5.04
N ALA A 519 -28.36 -1.27 -5.98
CA ALA A 519 -29.06 -1.02 -7.23
C ALA A 519 -30.54 -0.59 -7.02
N GLU A 520 -31.19 -1.11 -5.99
CA GLU A 520 -32.57 -0.78 -5.61
C GLU A 520 -32.70 0.55 -4.85
N MET A 521 -31.58 1.09 -4.36
CA MET A 521 -31.61 2.34 -3.60
C MET A 521 -32.09 3.50 -4.46
N ASN A 522 -32.97 4.32 -3.88
CA ASN A 522 -33.30 5.61 -4.50
C ASN A 522 -32.08 6.57 -4.42
N LYS A 523 -32.12 7.62 -5.27
CA LYS A 523 -31.01 8.60 -5.37
C LYS A 523 -30.65 9.26 -4.04
N THR A 524 -31.61 9.49 -3.16
CA THR A 524 -31.38 10.10 -1.83
C THR A 524 -30.56 9.18 -0.94
N THR A 525 -30.92 7.91 -0.86
CA THR A 525 -30.22 6.89 -0.07
C THR A 525 -28.81 6.65 -0.62
N ALA A 526 -28.66 6.47 -1.94
CA ALA A 526 -27.35 6.32 -2.58
C ALA A 526 -26.42 7.53 -2.33
N ASN A 527 -26.96 8.76 -2.38
CA ASN A 527 -26.19 9.97 -2.05
C ASN A 527 -25.80 10.04 -0.56
N LYS A 528 -26.63 9.49 0.33
CA LYS A 528 -26.28 9.37 1.76
C LYS A 528 -25.11 8.40 1.96
N CYS A 529 -25.09 7.24 1.29
CA CYS A 529 -23.96 6.31 1.30
C CYS A 529 -22.67 7.02 0.83
N ARG A 530 -22.71 7.75 -0.28
CA ARG A 530 -21.58 8.55 -0.80
C ARG A 530 -21.07 9.59 0.20
N THR A 531 -21.99 10.27 0.88
CA THR A 531 -21.64 11.28 1.89
C THR A 531 -21.00 10.62 3.10
N ASN A 532 -21.51 9.47 3.53
CA ASN A 532 -20.96 8.72 4.65
C ASN A 532 -19.58 8.15 4.32
N ALA A 533 -19.37 7.66 3.09
CA ALA A 533 -18.05 7.24 2.59
C ALA A 533 -17.02 8.37 2.75
N GLN A 534 -17.32 9.57 2.25
CA GLN A 534 -16.42 10.72 2.41
C GLN A 534 -16.21 11.13 3.87
N LYS A 535 -17.24 11.05 4.72
CA LYS A 535 -17.08 11.36 6.14
C LYS A 535 -16.14 10.37 6.84
N LEU A 536 -16.21 9.09 6.44
CA LEU A 536 -15.32 8.07 6.99
C LEU A 536 -13.87 8.30 6.53
N SER A 537 -13.65 8.65 5.24
CA SER A 537 -12.29 8.91 4.73
C SER A 537 -11.57 10.04 5.46
N LYS A 538 -12.31 11.05 5.96
CA LYS A 538 -11.72 12.15 6.75
C LYS A 538 -11.08 11.69 8.07
N LYS A 539 -11.48 10.53 8.60
CA LYS A 539 -10.85 9.94 9.79
C LYS A 539 -9.54 9.21 9.46
N ALA A 540 -9.26 8.97 8.18
CA ALA A 540 -8.06 8.32 7.68
C ALA A 540 -7.06 9.30 7.04
N LEU A 541 -7.19 10.60 7.30
CA LEU A 541 -6.19 11.57 6.83
C LEU A 541 -4.86 11.37 7.59
N TRP A 542 -3.75 11.66 6.93
CA TRP A 542 -2.42 11.59 7.55
C TRP A 542 -2.33 12.44 8.83
N SER A 543 -2.98 13.60 8.86
CA SER A 543 -3.07 14.45 10.04
C SER A 543 -3.69 13.74 11.26
N GLU A 544 -4.61 12.81 11.05
CA GLU A 544 -5.22 12.00 12.11
C GLU A 544 -4.34 10.80 12.50
N PHE A 545 -3.78 10.09 11.52
CA PHE A 545 -2.96 8.91 11.78
C PHE A 545 -1.56 9.22 12.30
N PHE A 546 -1.08 10.45 12.12
CA PHE A 546 0.22 10.87 12.64
C PHE A 546 0.37 10.68 14.16
N LYS A 547 -0.71 10.70 14.90
CA LYS A 547 -0.73 10.43 16.36
C LYS A 547 -0.17 9.05 16.71
N ALA A 548 -0.38 8.04 15.84
CA ALA A 548 0.21 6.72 16.03
C ALA A 548 1.74 6.76 15.83
N TYR A 549 2.22 7.55 14.88
CA TYR A 549 3.65 7.78 14.67
C TYR A 549 4.30 8.49 15.86
N GLU A 550 3.66 9.49 16.44
CA GLU A 550 4.13 10.16 17.67
C GLU A 550 4.29 9.15 18.82
N THR A 551 3.36 8.20 18.93
CA THR A 551 3.42 7.13 19.93
C THR A 551 4.60 6.15 19.65
N ALA A 552 4.80 5.78 18.39
CA ALA A 552 5.89 4.89 18.00
C ALA A 552 7.26 5.54 18.22
N TYR A 553 7.41 6.82 17.88
CA TYR A 553 8.64 7.59 18.11
C TYR A 553 8.97 7.71 19.60
N ALA A 554 7.99 8.07 20.43
CA ALA A 554 8.18 8.15 21.88
C ALA A 554 8.61 6.80 22.46
N LYS A 555 8.02 5.69 21.99
CA LYS A 555 8.38 4.34 22.41
C LYS A 555 9.80 3.94 22.00
N ALA A 556 10.19 4.24 20.75
CA ALA A 556 11.54 3.99 20.26
C ALA A 556 12.59 4.73 21.09
N LEU A 557 12.36 6.02 21.37
CA LEU A 557 13.28 6.82 22.19
C LEU A 557 13.38 6.32 23.63
N SER A 558 12.26 5.94 24.26
CA SER A 558 12.25 5.36 25.61
C SER A 558 13.07 4.09 25.70
N ARG A 559 12.87 3.17 24.76
CA ARG A 559 13.61 1.88 24.75
C ARG A 559 15.08 2.04 24.41
N ARG A 560 15.42 2.99 23.54
CA ARG A 560 16.82 3.36 23.31
C ARG A 560 17.46 3.80 24.62
N ASP A 561 16.82 4.64 25.43
CA ASP A 561 17.33 5.11 26.71
C ASP A 561 17.51 3.96 27.71
N GLU A 562 16.56 3.02 27.75
CA GLU A 562 16.66 1.79 28.55
C GLU A 562 17.85 0.93 28.11
N ARG A 563 18.01 0.70 26.78
CA ARG A 563 19.14 -0.05 26.19
C ARG A 563 20.47 0.58 26.55
N MET A 564 20.60 1.90 26.43
CA MET A 564 21.82 2.63 26.77
C MET A 564 22.15 2.55 28.26
N SER A 565 21.16 2.61 29.14
CA SER A 565 21.34 2.50 30.59
C SER A 565 21.82 1.11 31.00
N ASN A 566 21.31 0.06 30.37
CA ASN A 566 21.72 -1.31 30.63
C ASN A 566 23.19 -1.55 30.24
N VAL A 567 23.63 -1.02 29.09
CA VAL A 567 25.03 -1.09 28.64
C VAL A 567 25.99 -0.38 29.64
N ALA A 568 25.58 0.78 30.15
CA ALA A 568 26.38 1.52 31.15
C ALA A 568 26.50 0.79 32.49
N THR A 569 25.50 -0.03 32.86
CA THR A 569 25.51 -0.81 34.10
C THR A 569 26.41 -2.05 34.00
N ILE A 570 26.49 -2.67 32.82
CA ILE A 570 27.37 -3.86 32.60
C ILE A 570 28.86 -3.47 32.53
N LYS A 571 29.18 -2.22 32.14
CA LYS A 571 30.55 -1.70 32.06
C LYS A 571 31.11 -1.19 33.42
N LYS A 572 30.29 -1.15 34.48
CA LYS A 572 30.70 -0.89 35.87
C LYS A 572 30.86 -2.19 36.65
#